data_6eca46145aa8a7ec4c8127c872c392bd
#
_entry.id   6eca46145aa8a7ec4c8127c872c392bd
#
_cell.length_a   1.000
_cell.length_b   1.000
_cell.length_c   1.000
_cell.angle_alpha   90.00
_cell.angle_beta   90.00
_cell.angle_gamma   90.00
#
_symmetry.space_group_name_H-M   'P 1'
#
loop_
_entity.id
_entity.type
_entity.pdbx_description
1 polymer ?
#
loop_
_entity_poly.entity_id
_entity_poly.type
_entity_poly.pdbx_seq_one_letter_code
_entity_poly.pdbx_strand_id
1 'polypeptide(L)'
;QRRRQPDDTAADHQDPAHEICPLAMPDSVSYTIFEVKQTSDWDKAMAIGWKGVFPAVTTQVRADLSIDVQDTQRVVDDLIRDGVTGVIALGTVGENNSLEFEEKVTVLTAIVEVVKGRVPVITGVSEYDTRRAARYAQAAEKAGADGLMLLPPMVYVPKPAELAAHFKGVAEKTGLPIMLYNNPPAYRTTIGNEVLDAVKDVKNIVAIKESAPDTRRFTDIRNDFGDRFTLFAGLDDVALEGLY
;
A
#
# COMPACT_ATOMS: atom_id res chain seq x y z
N GLN A 1 -62.63 8.52 -37.07
CA GLN A 1 -63.34 9.60 -36.38
C GLN A 1 -63.34 9.37 -34.89
N ARG A 2 -63.03 10.38 -34.14
CA ARG A 2 -62.92 10.58 -32.68
C ARG A 2 -61.56 10.30 -32.08
N ARG A 3 -60.82 11.41 -31.93
CA ARG A 3 -59.69 11.62 -31.01
C ARG A 3 -60.14 11.41 -29.59
N ARG A 4 -59.35 10.69 -28.79
CA ARG A 4 -59.37 10.79 -27.32
C ARG A 4 -58.03 11.38 -26.89
N GLN A 5 -58.08 12.43 -26.10
CA GLN A 5 -56.98 13.04 -25.38
C GLN A 5 -56.50 12.11 -24.27
N PRO A 6 -55.20 12.13 -23.90
CA PRO A 6 -54.72 11.45 -22.72
C PRO A 6 -54.95 12.33 -21.48
N ASP A 7 -55.39 11.69 -20.41
CA ASP A 7 -55.56 12.26 -19.06
C ASP A 7 -54.19 12.49 -18.41
N ASP A 8 -53.95 13.72 -17.99
CA ASP A 8 -52.87 14.14 -17.14
C ASP A 8 -53.17 13.77 -15.68
N THR A 9 -52.45 12.79 -15.11
CA THR A 9 -52.23 12.72 -13.68
C THR A 9 -50.80 12.29 -13.44
N ALA A 10 -49.88 13.27 -13.48
CA ALA A 10 -48.52 13.11 -12.96
C ALA A 10 -48.60 13.09 -11.43
N ALA A 11 -48.41 11.93 -10.83
CA ALA A 11 -48.09 11.82 -9.41
C ALA A 11 -46.64 12.17 -9.20
N ASP A 12 -46.44 13.25 -8.49
CA ASP A 12 -45.17 13.80 -8.02
C ASP A 12 -44.55 12.83 -6.99
N HIS A 13 -43.68 11.94 -7.46
CA HIS A 13 -42.76 11.20 -6.60
C HIS A 13 -41.43 11.96 -6.53
N GLN A 14 -41.35 12.88 -5.56
CA GLN A 14 -40.09 13.41 -5.11
C GLN A 14 -39.29 12.27 -4.51
N ASP A 15 -38.31 11.79 -5.29
CA ASP A 15 -37.23 10.93 -4.84
C ASP A 15 -36.29 11.80 -3.97
N PRO A 16 -36.07 11.48 -2.67
CA PRO A 16 -35.09 12.21 -1.89
C PRO A 16 -33.71 11.84 -2.44
N ALA A 17 -33.17 12.71 -3.28
CA ALA A 17 -31.79 12.67 -3.66
C ALA A 17 -30.93 12.63 -2.40
N HIS A 18 -30.34 11.47 -2.10
CA HIS A 18 -29.21 11.39 -1.20
C HIS A 18 -28.11 12.26 -1.82
N GLU A 19 -27.91 13.43 -1.26
CA GLU A 19 -26.70 14.21 -1.48
C GLU A 19 -25.53 13.36 -0.99
N ILE A 20 -24.92 12.64 -1.93
CA ILE A 20 -23.57 12.12 -1.75
C ILE A 20 -22.69 13.37 -1.78
N CYS A 21 -22.26 13.82 -0.61
CA CYS A 21 -21.24 14.84 -0.48
C CYS A 21 -20.02 14.38 -1.27
N PRO A 22 -19.62 15.04 -2.36
CA PRO A 22 -18.37 14.68 -3.04
C PRO A 22 -17.24 15.07 -2.11
N LEU A 23 -16.63 14.09 -1.44
CA LEU A 23 -15.30 14.26 -0.87
C LEU A 23 -14.39 14.61 -2.06
N ALA A 24 -14.07 15.89 -2.17
CA ALA A 24 -13.08 16.36 -3.11
C ALA A 24 -11.75 15.70 -2.71
N MET A 25 -11.39 14.64 -3.41
CA MET A 25 -10.07 14.02 -3.27
C MET A 25 -9.03 15.02 -3.77
N PRO A 26 -7.96 15.31 -3.02
CA PRO A 26 -6.87 16.09 -3.58
C PRO A 26 -6.25 15.35 -4.77
N ASP A 27 -5.94 16.08 -5.84
CA ASP A 27 -5.43 15.56 -7.13
C ASP A 27 -4.13 14.74 -7.04
N SER A 28 -3.61 14.51 -5.84
CA SER A 28 -2.28 13.93 -5.56
C SER A 28 -2.29 12.54 -4.93
N VAL A 29 -3.43 11.91 -4.67
CA VAL A 29 -3.50 10.58 -4.03
C VAL A 29 -4.11 9.58 -4.98
N SER A 30 -3.33 8.61 -5.44
CA SER A 30 -3.81 7.67 -6.45
C SER A 30 -4.18 6.27 -5.94
N TYR A 31 -3.83 5.90 -4.71
CA TYR A 31 -4.22 4.59 -4.15
C TYR A 31 -4.36 4.65 -2.63
N THR A 32 -5.48 4.19 -2.14
CA THR A 32 -5.75 4.01 -0.72
C THR A 32 -5.63 2.53 -0.35
N ILE A 33 -5.00 2.24 0.76
CA ILE A 33 -4.87 0.87 1.28
C ILE A 33 -5.73 0.74 2.51
N PHE A 34 -6.61 -0.25 2.51
CA PHE A 34 -7.47 -0.58 3.64
C PHE A 34 -7.01 -1.87 4.30
N GLU A 35 -7.08 -1.92 5.62
CA GLU A 35 -6.85 -3.13 6.39
C GLU A 35 -8.04 -4.08 6.29
N VAL A 36 -7.79 -5.36 6.02
CA VAL A 36 -8.76 -6.43 6.17
C VAL A 36 -8.84 -6.82 7.64
N LYS A 37 -10.06 -6.91 8.19
CA LYS A 37 -10.34 -7.17 9.62
C LYS A 37 -9.42 -8.22 10.25
N GLN A 38 -8.75 -7.84 11.33
CA GLN A 38 -7.91 -8.72 12.16
C GLN A 38 -8.58 -9.14 13.46
N THR A 39 -8.28 -10.36 13.92
CA THR A 39 -8.74 -10.93 15.20
C THR A 39 -7.61 -11.56 16.03
N SER A 40 -6.33 -11.20 15.89
CA SER A 40 -5.23 -11.93 16.50
C SER A 40 -4.31 -11.17 17.47
N ASP A 41 -3.67 -11.94 18.36
CA ASP A 41 -2.71 -11.53 19.41
C ASP A 41 -1.30 -11.14 18.90
N TRP A 42 -1.08 -11.02 17.60
CA TRP A 42 0.22 -10.66 17.01
C TRP A 42 0.62 -9.19 17.22
N ASP A 43 -0.31 -8.39 17.75
CA ASP A 43 -0.12 -6.96 18.05
C ASP A 43 1.01 -6.66 19.04
N LYS A 44 1.53 -7.66 19.73
CA LYS A 44 2.58 -7.47 20.75
C LYS A 44 4.01 -7.47 20.21
N ALA A 45 4.22 -7.93 18.98
CA ALA A 45 5.57 -8.11 18.46
C ALA A 45 6.09 -6.89 17.68
N MET A 46 5.22 -5.99 17.25
CA MET A 46 5.60 -4.86 16.40
C MET A 46 4.83 -3.60 16.77
N ALA A 47 5.53 -2.54 17.11
CA ALA A 47 5.00 -1.26 17.60
C ALA A 47 4.16 -0.46 16.59
N ILE A 48 4.07 -0.91 15.33
CA ILE A 48 3.24 -0.26 14.32
C ILE A 48 1.84 -0.84 14.43
N GLY A 49 0.85 0.02 14.73
CA GLY A 49 -0.55 -0.33 14.56
C GLY A 49 -0.85 -0.44 13.05
N TRP A 50 -0.70 -1.62 12.49
CA TRP A 50 -1.01 -1.90 11.08
C TRP A 50 -2.54 -1.93 10.86
N LYS A 51 -3.18 -0.75 10.98
CA LYS A 51 -4.64 -0.59 10.95
C LYS A 51 -5.07 0.65 10.21
N GLY A 52 -6.15 0.55 9.42
CA GLY A 52 -6.80 1.67 8.77
C GLY A 52 -6.25 1.99 7.40
N VAL A 53 -6.14 3.27 7.07
CA VAL A 53 -5.86 3.76 5.73
C VAL A 53 -4.40 4.19 5.61
N PHE A 54 -3.68 3.57 4.68
CA PHE A 54 -2.28 3.86 4.35
C PHE A 54 -2.16 4.24 2.87
N PRO A 55 -2.37 5.51 2.49
CA PRO A 55 -2.25 5.91 1.10
C PRO A 55 -0.82 5.77 0.60
N ALA A 56 -0.70 5.38 -0.68
CA ALA A 56 0.56 5.44 -1.40
C ALA A 56 0.79 6.88 -1.86
N VAL A 57 1.84 7.51 -1.32
CA VAL A 57 2.14 8.92 -1.56
C VAL A 57 2.94 9.10 -2.84
N THR A 58 2.57 10.09 -3.64
CA THR A 58 3.33 10.52 -4.83
C THR A 58 4.56 11.32 -4.41
N THR A 59 5.67 11.16 -5.12
CA THR A 59 6.83 12.04 -5.02
C THR A 59 6.59 13.26 -5.92
N GLN A 60 6.66 14.45 -5.37
CA GLN A 60 6.48 15.67 -6.16
C GLN A 60 7.78 16.05 -6.85
N VAL A 61 7.66 16.41 -8.12
CA VAL A 61 8.79 16.82 -8.98
C VAL A 61 8.51 18.14 -9.67
N ARG A 62 9.54 18.91 -9.91
CA ARG A 62 9.48 20.17 -10.65
C ARG A 62 9.49 19.92 -12.16
N ALA A 63 9.26 20.97 -12.92
CA ALA A 63 9.28 20.91 -14.39
C ALA A 63 10.65 20.48 -14.97
N ASP A 64 11.73 20.67 -14.23
CA ASP A 64 13.08 20.21 -14.58
C ASP A 64 13.40 18.78 -14.09
N LEU A 65 12.38 18.08 -13.58
CA LEU A 65 12.43 16.73 -13.02
C LEU A 65 13.20 16.60 -11.67
N SER A 66 13.63 17.72 -11.08
CA SER A 66 14.18 17.68 -9.73
C SER A 66 13.08 17.43 -8.70
N ILE A 67 13.43 16.73 -7.59
CA ILE A 67 12.50 16.45 -6.51
C ILE A 67 12.05 17.75 -5.84
N ASP A 68 10.75 17.93 -5.65
CA ASP A 68 10.17 18.99 -4.84
C ASP A 68 9.90 18.48 -3.43
N VAL A 69 10.92 18.60 -2.58
CA VAL A 69 10.84 18.17 -1.18
C VAL A 69 9.73 18.91 -0.43
N GLN A 70 9.59 20.22 -0.65
CA GLN A 70 8.61 21.03 0.09
C GLN A 70 7.18 20.66 -0.29
N ASP A 71 6.92 20.44 -1.59
CA ASP A 71 5.59 20.06 -2.04
C ASP A 71 5.28 18.61 -1.65
N THR A 72 6.26 17.69 -1.69
CA THR A 72 6.11 16.34 -1.15
C THR A 72 5.73 16.35 0.35
N GLN A 73 6.40 17.19 1.15
CA GLN A 73 6.08 17.35 2.57
C GLN A 73 4.68 17.94 2.78
N ARG A 74 4.27 18.92 1.97
CA ARG A 74 2.93 19.50 2.02
C ARG A 74 1.84 18.44 1.75
N VAL A 75 2.00 17.64 0.70
CA VAL A 75 1.06 16.56 0.37
C VAL A 75 0.93 15.57 1.53
N VAL A 76 2.04 15.16 2.13
CA VAL A 76 2.03 14.24 3.28
C VAL A 76 1.34 14.86 4.49
N ASP A 77 1.60 16.14 4.79
CA ASP A 77 0.98 16.85 5.90
C ASP A 77 -0.53 17.01 5.71
N ASP A 78 -0.98 17.28 4.48
CA ASP A 78 -2.39 17.35 4.10
C ASP A 78 -3.09 16.02 4.37
N LEU A 79 -2.52 14.89 3.91
CA LEU A 79 -3.03 13.55 4.16
C LEU A 79 -3.18 13.23 5.66
N ILE A 80 -2.18 13.61 6.47
CA ILE A 80 -2.25 13.39 7.92
C ILE A 80 -3.35 14.24 8.55
N ARG A 81 -3.56 15.47 8.09
CA ARG A 81 -4.67 16.32 8.54
C ARG A 81 -6.04 15.75 8.15
N ASP A 82 -6.12 15.06 7.01
CA ASP A 82 -7.32 14.38 6.56
C ASP A 82 -7.60 13.06 7.32
N GLY A 83 -6.71 12.65 8.22
CA GLY A 83 -6.95 11.57 9.18
C GLY A 83 -6.48 10.19 8.73
N VAL A 84 -5.51 10.09 7.80
CA VAL A 84 -4.90 8.79 7.46
C VAL A 84 -4.17 8.20 8.67
N THR A 85 -4.11 6.87 8.73
CA THR A 85 -3.53 6.14 9.85
C THR A 85 -2.07 5.77 9.64
N GLY A 86 -1.55 5.94 8.44
CA GLY A 86 -0.15 5.78 8.07
C GLY A 86 0.08 6.28 6.65
N VAL A 87 1.32 6.27 6.18
CA VAL A 87 1.65 6.62 4.79
C VAL A 87 2.61 5.60 4.20
N ILE A 88 2.48 5.32 2.90
CA ILE A 88 3.45 4.52 2.14
C ILE A 88 4.18 5.42 1.15
N ALA A 89 5.41 5.74 1.47
CA ALA A 89 6.32 6.48 0.62
C ALA A 89 6.99 5.57 -0.41
N LEU A 90 7.40 6.12 -1.55
CA LEU A 90 8.25 5.43 -2.51
C LEU A 90 7.73 4.03 -2.93
N GLY A 91 6.42 3.88 -3.01
CA GLY A 91 5.80 2.78 -3.74
C GLY A 91 5.90 3.02 -5.26
N THR A 92 5.16 2.25 -6.05
CA THR A 92 5.07 2.45 -7.51
C THR A 92 4.57 3.85 -7.85
N VAL A 93 3.54 4.31 -7.15
CA VAL A 93 2.96 5.65 -7.27
C VAL A 93 3.95 6.74 -6.86
N GLY A 94 4.81 6.46 -5.89
CA GLY A 94 5.89 7.36 -5.46
C GLY A 94 7.12 7.32 -6.39
N GLU A 95 6.99 6.68 -7.55
CA GLU A 95 7.99 6.63 -8.61
C GLU A 95 9.35 6.05 -8.18
N ASN A 96 9.37 5.13 -7.21
CA ASN A 96 10.58 4.53 -6.65
C ASN A 96 11.61 4.12 -7.72
N ASN A 97 11.14 3.47 -8.80
CA ASN A 97 12.04 2.92 -9.83
C ASN A 97 12.65 3.99 -10.75
N SER A 98 12.14 5.21 -10.72
CA SER A 98 12.65 6.35 -11.50
C SER A 98 13.67 7.19 -10.75
N LEU A 99 13.84 6.92 -9.45
CA LEU A 99 14.71 7.68 -8.56
C LEU A 99 16.04 6.96 -8.31
N GLU A 100 17.11 7.73 -8.23
CA GLU A 100 18.41 7.24 -7.77
C GLU A 100 18.37 6.93 -6.26
N PHE A 101 19.33 6.13 -5.79
CA PHE A 101 19.37 5.71 -4.40
C PHE A 101 19.38 6.88 -3.40
N GLU A 102 20.18 7.90 -3.70
CA GLU A 102 20.31 9.11 -2.88
C GLU A 102 19.03 9.95 -2.87
N GLU A 103 18.33 9.99 -3.99
CA GLU A 103 17.04 10.66 -4.12
C GLU A 103 15.97 9.96 -3.28
N LYS A 104 15.91 8.62 -3.33
CA LYS A 104 15.01 7.83 -2.46
C LYS A 104 15.24 8.14 -0.98
N VAL A 105 16.49 8.19 -0.55
CA VAL A 105 16.83 8.52 0.84
C VAL A 105 16.42 9.95 1.17
N THR A 106 16.61 10.90 0.27
CA THR A 106 16.21 12.30 0.44
C THR A 106 14.69 12.43 0.61
N VAL A 107 13.91 11.82 -0.27
CA VAL A 107 12.44 11.83 -0.20
C VAL A 107 11.95 11.18 1.09
N LEU A 108 12.49 10.02 1.45
CA LEU A 108 12.10 9.33 2.68
C LEU A 108 12.40 10.15 3.92
N THR A 109 13.61 10.74 4.01
CA THR A 109 14.01 11.60 5.13
C THR A 109 13.06 12.79 5.26
N ALA A 110 12.74 13.45 4.15
CA ALA A 110 11.82 14.58 4.14
C ALA A 110 10.40 14.21 4.62
N ILE A 111 9.92 13.01 4.24
CA ILE A 111 8.63 12.51 4.69
C ILE A 111 8.67 12.20 6.20
N VAL A 112 9.69 11.50 6.69
CA VAL A 112 9.86 11.22 8.12
C VAL A 112 9.93 12.53 8.94
N GLU A 113 10.65 13.53 8.45
CA GLU A 113 10.76 14.84 9.09
C GLU A 113 9.42 15.58 9.20
N VAL A 114 8.57 15.54 8.17
CA VAL A 114 7.27 16.21 8.23
C VAL A 114 6.26 15.42 9.05
N VAL A 115 6.31 14.09 8.99
CA VAL A 115 5.41 13.20 9.76
C VAL A 115 5.64 13.35 11.26
N LYS A 116 6.87 13.47 11.72
CA LYS A 116 7.22 13.67 13.14
C LYS A 116 6.59 12.66 14.10
N GLY A 117 6.48 11.40 13.68
CA GLY A 117 5.89 10.33 14.48
C GLY A 117 4.37 10.43 14.69
N ARG A 118 3.66 11.30 13.97
CA ARG A 118 2.18 11.40 14.06
C ARG A 118 1.48 10.15 13.54
N VAL A 119 2.05 9.53 12.52
CA VAL A 119 1.59 8.27 11.92
C VAL A 119 2.79 7.45 11.47
N PRO A 120 2.67 6.13 11.28
CA PRO A 120 3.74 5.31 10.73
C PRO A 120 4.11 5.68 9.29
N VAL A 121 5.40 5.65 8.98
CA VAL A 121 5.96 5.81 7.64
C VAL A 121 6.49 4.47 7.14
N ILE A 122 5.81 3.90 6.16
CA ILE A 122 6.26 2.71 5.43
C ILE A 122 6.95 3.16 4.14
N THR A 123 8.05 2.52 3.74
CA THR A 123 8.67 2.84 2.45
C THR A 123 8.70 1.64 1.52
N GLY A 124 8.44 1.87 0.24
CA GLY A 124 8.57 0.87 -0.81
C GLY A 124 10.02 0.47 -1.03
N VAL A 125 10.27 -0.84 -1.11
CA VAL A 125 11.55 -1.43 -1.50
C VAL A 125 11.35 -2.11 -2.85
N SER A 126 11.70 -1.42 -3.93
CA SER A 126 11.45 -1.82 -5.31
C SER A 126 12.77 -1.81 -6.07
N GLU A 127 13.49 -2.92 -6.02
CA GLU A 127 14.86 -3.01 -6.54
C GLU A 127 15.02 -4.20 -7.50
N TYR A 128 16.10 -4.17 -8.30
CA TYR A 128 16.37 -5.19 -9.30
C TYR A 128 16.86 -6.51 -8.68
N ASP A 129 17.50 -6.45 -7.53
CA ASP A 129 18.09 -7.61 -6.87
C ASP A 129 18.06 -7.52 -5.34
N THR A 130 18.27 -8.65 -4.68
CA THR A 130 18.24 -8.78 -3.22
C THR A 130 19.28 -7.89 -2.52
N ARG A 131 20.47 -7.74 -3.10
CA ARG A 131 21.55 -6.94 -2.50
C ARG A 131 21.19 -5.46 -2.47
N ARG A 132 20.61 -4.93 -3.57
CA ARG A 132 20.14 -3.55 -3.65
C ARG A 132 18.97 -3.32 -2.71
N ALA A 133 18.00 -4.25 -2.70
CA ALA A 133 16.86 -4.19 -1.79
C ALA A 133 17.30 -4.18 -0.32
N ALA A 134 18.24 -5.05 0.07
CA ALA A 134 18.77 -5.07 1.41
C ALA A 134 19.56 -3.78 1.77
N ARG A 135 20.33 -3.23 0.83
CA ARG A 135 21.02 -1.94 1.01
C ARG A 135 20.03 -0.81 1.26
N TYR A 136 18.94 -0.76 0.47
CA TYR A 136 17.93 0.27 0.64
C TYR A 136 17.13 0.06 1.93
N ALA A 137 16.78 -1.17 2.30
CA ALA A 137 16.12 -1.47 3.56
C ALA A 137 16.92 -0.95 4.78
N GLN A 138 18.25 -1.15 4.79
CA GLN A 138 19.14 -0.62 5.83
C GLN A 138 19.21 0.91 5.83
N ALA A 139 19.17 1.55 4.66
CA ALA A 139 19.15 3.00 4.56
C ALA A 139 17.80 3.57 5.04
N ALA A 140 16.71 2.91 4.73
CA ALA A 140 15.38 3.28 5.19
C ALA A 140 15.24 3.20 6.72
N GLU A 141 15.78 2.14 7.33
CA GLU A 141 15.85 1.99 8.78
C GLU A 141 16.63 3.15 9.43
N LYS A 142 17.77 3.51 8.87
CA LYS A 142 18.59 4.65 9.33
C LYS A 142 17.91 6.01 9.12
N ALA A 143 17.10 6.15 8.07
CA ALA A 143 16.33 7.36 7.79
C ALA A 143 15.09 7.50 8.71
N GLY A 144 14.77 6.48 9.51
CA GLY A 144 13.68 6.53 10.47
C GLY A 144 12.32 6.06 9.91
N ALA A 145 12.32 5.22 8.86
CA ALA A 145 11.10 4.52 8.46
C ALA A 145 10.65 3.56 9.57
N ASP A 146 9.33 3.42 9.72
CA ASP A 146 8.74 2.50 10.69
C ASP A 146 8.54 1.08 10.12
N GLY A 147 8.52 0.93 8.79
CA GLY A 147 8.39 -0.35 8.13
C GLY A 147 8.70 -0.30 6.65
N LEU A 148 8.70 -1.48 6.03
CA LEU A 148 8.99 -1.65 4.62
C LEU A 148 7.79 -2.26 3.89
N MET A 149 7.53 -1.82 2.67
CA MET A 149 6.70 -2.52 1.70
C MET A 149 7.62 -3.13 0.65
N LEU A 150 7.86 -4.45 0.74
CA LEU A 150 8.83 -5.15 -0.09
C LEU A 150 8.14 -5.74 -1.33
N LEU A 151 8.63 -5.33 -2.49
CA LEU A 151 8.18 -5.80 -3.79
C LEU A 151 9.00 -7.02 -4.26
N PRO A 152 8.45 -7.84 -5.17
CA PRO A 152 9.26 -8.79 -5.92
C PRO A 152 10.43 -8.11 -6.65
N PRO A 153 11.55 -8.81 -6.90
CA PRO A 153 12.64 -8.24 -7.68
C PRO A 153 12.16 -7.91 -9.10
N MET A 154 12.59 -6.76 -9.60
CA MET A 154 12.16 -6.27 -10.91
C MET A 154 12.90 -6.96 -12.06
N VAL A 155 12.38 -6.84 -13.29
CA VAL A 155 12.94 -7.26 -14.57
C VAL A 155 12.59 -8.71 -14.98
N TYR A 156 12.78 -9.70 -14.15
CA TYR A 156 12.41 -11.08 -14.48
C TYR A 156 11.32 -11.61 -13.53
N VAL A 157 10.61 -12.62 -13.99
CA VAL A 157 9.62 -13.31 -13.16
C VAL A 157 10.34 -14.44 -12.39
N PRO A 158 10.55 -14.29 -11.08
CA PRO A 158 11.24 -15.29 -10.29
C PRO A 158 10.36 -16.53 -10.08
N LYS A 159 10.99 -17.69 -9.93
CA LYS A 159 10.32 -18.87 -9.42
C LYS A 159 9.96 -18.70 -7.94
N PRO A 160 8.94 -19.41 -7.41
CA PRO A 160 8.53 -19.29 -6.01
C PRO A 160 9.68 -19.38 -5.00
N ALA A 161 10.59 -20.35 -5.17
CA ALA A 161 11.74 -20.50 -4.29
C ALA A 161 12.73 -19.34 -4.37
N GLU A 162 12.93 -18.75 -5.55
CA GLU A 162 13.78 -17.57 -5.75
C GLU A 162 13.16 -16.33 -5.12
N LEU A 163 11.84 -16.18 -5.25
CA LEU A 163 11.08 -15.10 -4.64
C LEU A 163 11.13 -15.18 -3.11
N ALA A 164 10.91 -16.37 -2.55
CA ALA A 164 11.03 -16.59 -1.10
C ALA A 164 12.47 -16.31 -0.60
N ALA A 165 13.49 -16.72 -1.36
CA ALA A 165 14.88 -16.42 -1.03
C ALA A 165 15.18 -14.90 -1.05
N HIS A 166 14.60 -14.16 -2.03
CA HIS A 166 14.68 -12.70 -2.07
C HIS A 166 14.11 -12.07 -0.81
N PHE A 167 12.89 -12.43 -0.44
CA PHE A 167 12.22 -11.88 0.74
C PHE A 167 12.98 -12.18 2.04
N LYS A 168 13.44 -13.41 2.21
CA LYS A 168 14.27 -13.80 3.36
C LYS A 168 15.59 -13.02 3.41
N GLY A 169 16.27 -12.90 2.27
CA GLY A 169 17.56 -12.22 2.18
C GLY A 169 17.47 -10.72 2.49
N VAL A 170 16.33 -10.06 2.21
CA VAL A 170 16.08 -8.68 2.63
C VAL A 170 15.72 -8.64 4.12
N ALA A 171 14.83 -9.50 4.57
CA ALA A 171 14.35 -9.56 5.96
C ALA A 171 15.48 -9.77 6.96
N GLU A 172 16.51 -10.55 6.60
CA GLU A 172 17.70 -10.77 7.43
C GLU A 172 18.60 -9.54 7.62
N LYS A 173 18.40 -8.49 6.82
CA LYS A 173 19.28 -7.30 6.80
C LYS A 173 18.69 -6.07 7.47
N THR A 174 17.49 -6.18 8.04
CA THR A 174 16.80 -5.09 8.72
C THR A 174 16.00 -5.60 9.93
N GLY A 175 15.86 -4.76 10.94
CA GLY A 175 14.94 -4.99 12.05
C GLY A 175 13.52 -4.50 11.78
N LEU A 176 13.29 -3.79 10.67
CA LEU A 176 11.99 -3.23 10.36
C LEU A 176 10.96 -4.31 10.01
N PRO A 177 9.70 -4.13 10.40
CA PRO A 177 8.59 -4.96 9.95
C PRO A 177 8.36 -4.77 8.46
N ILE A 178 7.99 -5.86 7.78
CA ILE A 178 7.86 -5.93 6.33
C ILE A 178 6.44 -6.32 5.94
N MET A 179 5.85 -5.53 5.07
CA MET A 179 4.66 -5.83 4.28
C MET A 179 5.12 -6.35 2.92
N LEU A 180 4.76 -7.58 2.55
CA LEU A 180 4.97 -8.06 1.18
C LEU A 180 3.93 -7.44 0.25
N TYR A 181 4.34 -7.04 -0.94
CA TYR A 181 3.43 -6.45 -1.91
C TYR A 181 3.16 -7.38 -3.09
N ASN A 182 1.98 -7.96 -3.12
CA ASN A 182 1.49 -8.78 -4.23
C ASN A 182 0.69 -7.92 -5.22
N ASN A 183 1.21 -7.73 -6.42
CA ASN A 183 0.51 -7.03 -7.51
C ASN A 183 0.82 -7.71 -8.85
N PRO A 184 0.20 -8.85 -9.13
CA PRO A 184 0.45 -9.61 -10.36
C PRO A 184 0.20 -8.83 -11.65
N PRO A 185 -0.84 -7.99 -11.75
CA PRO A 185 -1.05 -7.18 -12.95
C PRO A 185 0.11 -6.25 -13.29
N ALA A 186 0.72 -5.63 -12.26
CA ALA A 186 1.82 -4.68 -12.46
C ALA A 186 3.18 -5.38 -12.66
N TYR A 187 3.46 -6.43 -11.87
CA TYR A 187 4.81 -7.00 -11.79
C TYR A 187 4.95 -8.39 -12.41
N ARG A 188 3.86 -8.97 -12.95
CA ARG A 188 3.82 -10.31 -13.56
C ARG A 188 4.29 -11.42 -12.61
N THR A 189 4.36 -11.14 -11.33
CA THR A 189 4.82 -12.05 -10.27
C THR A 189 3.72 -12.19 -9.25
N THR A 190 3.39 -13.43 -8.89
CA THR A 190 2.41 -13.74 -7.85
C THR A 190 3.11 -14.24 -6.60
N ILE A 191 2.79 -13.64 -5.46
CA ILE A 191 3.16 -14.16 -4.14
C ILE A 191 2.11 -15.22 -3.78
N GLY A 192 2.29 -16.43 -4.31
CA GLY A 192 1.39 -17.56 -4.06
C GLY A 192 1.57 -18.14 -2.65
N ASN A 193 0.65 -19.05 -2.26
CA ASN A 193 0.69 -19.70 -0.94
C ASN A 193 1.99 -20.49 -0.71
N GLU A 194 2.62 -21.03 -1.77
CA GLU A 194 3.94 -21.67 -1.69
C GLU A 194 5.03 -20.70 -1.21
N VAL A 195 5.00 -19.44 -1.70
CA VAL A 195 5.95 -18.40 -1.25
C VAL A 195 5.65 -17.99 0.20
N LEU A 196 4.38 -17.81 0.53
CA LEU A 196 3.95 -17.45 1.89
C LEU A 196 4.31 -18.54 2.90
N ASP A 197 4.12 -19.82 2.54
CA ASP A 197 4.51 -20.95 3.38
C ASP A 197 6.03 -20.96 3.63
N ALA A 198 6.82 -20.66 2.59
CA ALA A 198 8.26 -20.58 2.72
C ALA A 198 8.76 -19.43 3.62
N VAL A 199 7.97 -18.35 3.79
CA VAL A 199 8.37 -17.17 4.60
C VAL A 199 7.59 -17.02 5.90
N LYS A 200 6.61 -17.88 6.18
CA LYS A 200 5.73 -17.75 7.36
C LYS A 200 6.46 -17.71 8.71
N ASP A 201 7.65 -18.33 8.80
CA ASP A 201 8.45 -18.35 10.03
C ASP A 201 9.41 -17.16 10.14
N VAL A 202 9.47 -16.27 9.14
CA VAL A 202 10.28 -15.04 9.16
C VAL A 202 9.55 -13.99 9.99
N LYS A 203 10.05 -13.71 11.20
CA LYS A 203 9.33 -12.95 12.23
C LYS A 203 8.97 -11.52 11.82
N ASN A 204 9.83 -10.84 11.08
CA ASN A 204 9.61 -9.46 10.66
C ASN A 204 8.84 -9.33 9.32
N ILE A 205 8.44 -10.42 8.66
CA ILE A 205 7.45 -10.38 7.59
C ILE A 205 6.07 -10.49 8.25
N VAL A 206 5.33 -9.40 8.35
CA VAL A 206 4.14 -9.29 9.21
C VAL A 206 2.85 -9.00 8.47
N ALA A 207 2.93 -8.47 7.25
CA ALA A 207 1.75 -8.05 6.49
C ALA A 207 1.87 -8.40 5.01
N ILE A 208 0.73 -8.39 4.33
CA ILE A 208 0.60 -8.55 2.89
C ILE A 208 -0.33 -7.46 2.37
N LYS A 209 0.15 -6.69 1.40
CA LYS A 209 -0.70 -5.86 0.55
C LYS A 209 -1.09 -6.68 -0.67
N GLU A 210 -2.37 -7.06 -0.74
CA GLU A 210 -2.90 -7.85 -1.83
C GLU A 210 -3.56 -6.95 -2.88
N SER A 211 -3.00 -6.92 -4.07
CA SER A 211 -3.49 -6.17 -5.23
C SER A 211 -3.77 -7.09 -6.44
N ALA A 212 -4.10 -8.35 -6.19
CA ALA A 212 -4.69 -9.19 -7.23
C ALA A 212 -6.17 -8.82 -7.41
N PRO A 213 -6.70 -8.88 -8.65
CA PRO A 213 -8.10 -8.58 -8.92
C PRO A 213 -9.07 -9.66 -8.39
N ASP A 214 -8.56 -10.79 -7.96
CA ASP A 214 -9.35 -11.90 -7.41
C ASP A 214 -9.43 -11.81 -5.88
N THR A 215 -10.57 -11.38 -5.37
CA THR A 215 -10.82 -11.19 -3.93
C THR A 215 -10.78 -12.49 -3.13
N ARG A 216 -10.92 -13.67 -3.77
CA ARG A 216 -10.76 -14.96 -3.11
C ARG A 216 -9.38 -15.13 -2.46
N ARG A 217 -8.39 -14.38 -2.92
CA ARG A 217 -7.05 -14.37 -2.33
C ARG A 217 -7.04 -14.04 -0.84
N PHE A 218 -7.89 -13.12 -0.39
CA PHE A 218 -8.01 -12.81 1.05
C PHE A 218 -8.49 -14.02 1.83
N THR A 219 -9.52 -14.69 1.34
CA THR A 219 -10.07 -15.92 1.94
C THR A 219 -9.06 -17.06 1.93
N ASP A 220 -8.35 -17.28 0.82
CA ASP A 220 -7.35 -18.35 0.71
C ASP A 220 -6.20 -18.13 1.70
N ILE A 221 -5.67 -16.90 1.80
CA ILE A 221 -4.61 -16.58 2.75
C ILE A 221 -5.09 -16.79 4.20
N ARG A 222 -6.32 -16.37 4.52
CA ARG A 222 -6.91 -16.60 5.85
C ARG A 222 -7.09 -18.06 6.17
N ASN A 223 -7.55 -18.87 5.22
CA ASN A 223 -7.75 -20.30 5.41
C ASN A 223 -6.43 -21.04 5.63
N ASP A 224 -5.38 -20.69 4.89
CA ASP A 224 -4.11 -21.41 4.93
C ASP A 224 -3.17 -20.93 6.04
N PHE A 225 -3.22 -19.64 6.42
CA PHE A 225 -2.28 -19.03 7.35
C PHE A 225 -2.95 -18.40 8.59
N GLY A 226 -4.27 -18.42 8.68
CA GLY A 226 -5.00 -17.79 9.78
C GLY A 226 -4.66 -16.30 9.90
N ASP A 227 -4.30 -15.90 11.11
CA ASP A 227 -3.93 -14.53 11.43
C ASP A 227 -2.41 -14.27 11.38
N ARG A 228 -1.65 -15.14 10.69
CA ARG A 228 -0.19 -15.00 10.59
C ARG A 228 0.25 -13.70 9.93
N PHE A 229 -0.54 -13.20 8.99
CA PHE A 229 -0.28 -11.96 8.26
C PHE A 229 -1.43 -10.99 8.39
N THR A 230 -1.12 -9.70 8.61
CA THR A 230 -2.06 -8.62 8.41
C THR A 230 -2.31 -8.45 6.91
N LEU A 231 -3.58 -8.43 6.50
CA LEU A 231 -3.93 -8.27 5.09
C LEU A 231 -4.40 -6.84 4.82
N PHE A 232 -3.86 -6.25 3.75
CA PHE A 232 -4.28 -4.95 3.24
C PHE A 232 -4.85 -5.11 1.84
N ALA A 233 -6.04 -4.57 1.59
CA ALA A 233 -6.57 -4.43 0.25
C ALA A 233 -5.78 -3.34 -0.48
N GLY A 234 -5.10 -3.71 -1.56
CA GLY A 234 -4.20 -2.82 -2.28
C GLY A 234 -4.80 -2.23 -3.56
N LEU A 235 -6.04 -2.59 -3.92
CA LEU A 235 -6.82 -2.02 -5.01
C LEU A 235 -8.10 -1.40 -4.45
N ASP A 236 -8.40 -0.18 -4.84
CA ASP A 236 -9.53 0.59 -4.32
C ASP A 236 -10.88 0.00 -4.73
N ASP A 237 -10.97 -0.53 -5.94
CA ASP A 237 -12.17 -1.12 -6.53
C ASP A 237 -12.57 -2.47 -5.93
N VAL A 238 -11.69 -3.13 -5.18
CA VAL A 238 -11.98 -4.39 -4.46
C VAL A 238 -11.79 -4.25 -2.94
N ALA A 239 -11.63 -3.02 -2.45
CA ALA A 239 -11.37 -2.77 -1.03
C ALA A 239 -12.55 -3.19 -0.16
N LEU A 240 -13.79 -2.98 -0.63
CA LEU A 240 -15.00 -3.36 0.10
C LEU A 240 -15.04 -4.87 0.36
N GLU A 241 -14.82 -5.68 -0.68
CA GLU A 241 -14.81 -7.14 -0.59
C GLU A 241 -13.64 -7.64 0.28
N GLY A 242 -12.50 -6.96 0.23
CA GLY A 242 -11.35 -7.26 1.06
C GLY A 242 -11.55 -6.99 2.55
N LEU A 243 -12.53 -6.14 2.92
CA LEU A 243 -12.86 -5.81 4.31
C LEU A 243 -13.89 -6.78 4.94
N TYR A 244 -14.60 -7.57 4.13
CA TYR A 244 -15.62 -8.54 4.54
C TYR A 244 -15.09 -9.97 4.51
#